data_12a2ff8da7ef24d6acb04124d3894f1a
#
_entry.id   12a2ff8da7ef24d6acb04124d3894f1a
#
_cell.length_a   1.000
_cell.length_b   1.000
_cell.length_c   1.000
_cell.angle_alpha   90.00
_cell.angle_beta   90.00
_cell.angle_gamma   90.00
#
_symmetry.space_group_name_H-M   'P 1'
#
loop_
_entity.id
_entity.type
_entity.pdbx_description
1 polymer ?
#
loop_
_entity_poly.entity_id
_entity_poly.type
_entity_poly.pdbx_seq_one_letter_code
_entity_poly.pdbx_strand_id
1 'polypeptide(L)'
;MSTLEIFAEDGTKLSETTDGGTITGVLAEIGVNFERWPTRGLSADAKGDAILAAYAPEVEWLKARGGYQSIDVVSVAPDHPDRATMRTKFLSEHTHAEDEVRFFVRGEGLFTLHAVGRVWNVLCCEGDLMSVPAGMTHWFDMGAAPNFTAIRMFVNPDGWVAAFTGSDIAERFPRYEPA
;
A
#
# COMPACT_ATOMS: atom_id res chain seq x y z
N MET A 1 14.08 2.54 1.51
CA MET A 1 13.84 2.59 2.98
C MET A 1 12.50 3.24 3.22
N SER A 2 11.65 2.64 4.07
CA SER A 2 10.30 3.14 4.36
C SER A 2 10.35 4.50 5.03
N THR A 3 9.42 5.38 4.66
CA THR A 3 9.33 6.75 5.18
C THR A 3 7.88 7.06 5.48
N LEU A 4 7.63 7.79 6.56
CA LEU A 4 6.34 8.39 6.85
C LEU A 4 6.51 9.91 6.87
N GLU A 5 5.73 10.59 6.05
CA GLU A 5 5.57 12.05 6.09
C GLU A 5 4.13 12.38 6.44
N ILE A 6 3.92 13.34 7.34
CA ILE A 6 2.59 13.80 7.75
C ILE A 6 2.43 15.25 7.34
N PHE A 7 1.28 15.55 6.73
CA PHE A 7 0.92 16.88 6.26
C PHE A 7 -0.41 17.33 6.86
N ALA A 8 -0.56 18.63 7.06
CA ALA A 8 -1.88 19.24 7.17
C ALA A 8 -2.58 19.22 5.80
N GLU A 9 -3.91 19.33 5.76
CA GLU A 9 -4.68 19.32 4.51
C GLU A 9 -4.35 20.49 3.55
N ASP A 10 -3.72 21.55 4.07
CA ASP A 10 -3.23 22.67 3.26
C ASP A 10 -1.88 22.40 2.58
N GLY A 11 -1.29 21.21 2.79
CA GLY A 11 -0.01 20.79 2.23
C GLY A 11 1.20 21.12 3.10
N THR A 12 1.02 21.74 4.27
CA THR A 12 2.11 22.01 5.19
C THR A 12 2.65 20.71 5.78
N LYS A 13 3.95 20.41 5.58
CA LYS A 13 4.60 19.24 6.20
C LYS A 13 4.73 19.45 7.70
N LEU A 14 4.18 18.52 8.47
CA LEU A 14 4.17 18.53 9.94
C LEU A 14 5.31 17.70 10.54
N SER A 15 5.60 16.54 9.95
CA SER A 15 6.65 15.65 10.43
C SER A 15 7.12 14.68 9.35
N GLU A 16 8.28 14.09 9.60
CA GLU A 16 8.88 13.05 8.76
C GLU A 16 9.69 12.09 9.63
N THR A 17 9.63 10.78 9.33
CA THR A 17 10.44 9.77 10.01
C THR A 17 10.74 8.59 9.08
N THR A 18 11.89 7.96 9.29
CA THR A 18 12.29 6.69 8.66
C THR A 18 12.44 5.57 9.69
N ASP A 19 12.18 5.86 10.96
CA ASP A 19 12.23 4.87 12.04
C ASP A 19 11.00 3.97 12.00
N GLY A 20 11.21 2.68 11.73
CA GLY A 20 10.12 1.70 11.56
C GLY A 20 9.24 1.55 12.79
N GLY A 21 9.79 1.65 13.99
CA GLY A 21 9.02 1.58 15.23
C GLY A 21 8.09 2.79 15.39
N THR A 22 8.61 3.98 15.08
CA THR A 22 7.81 5.22 15.06
C THR A 22 6.73 5.16 14.00
N ILE A 23 7.04 4.69 12.77
CA ILE A 23 6.05 4.52 11.70
C ILE A 23 4.90 3.61 12.18
N THR A 24 5.23 2.44 12.73
CA THR A 24 4.23 1.50 13.26
C THR A 24 3.35 2.15 14.34
N GLY A 25 3.97 2.81 15.33
CA GLY A 25 3.24 3.42 16.44
C GLY A 25 2.31 4.55 15.99
N VAL A 26 2.81 5.43 15.14
CA VAL A 26 2.06 6.59 14.65
C VAL A 26 0.90 6.17 13.73
N LEU A 27 1.11 5.20 12.84
CA LEU A 27 0.04 4.68 11.97
C LEU A 27 -1.05 3.93 12.76
N ALA A 28 -0.68 3.25 13.85
CA ALA A 28 -1.63 2.59 14.73
C ALA A 28 -2.62 3.57 15.38
N GLU A 29 -2.23 4.84 15.62
CA GLU A 29 -3.12 5.88 16.17
C GLU A 29 -4.32 6.18 15.26
N ILE A 30 -4.17 5.94 13.96
CA ILE A 30 -5.26 6.09 12.97
C ILE A 30 -5.85 4.75 12.52
N GLY A 31 -5.52 3.65 13.23
CA GLY A 31 -6.06 2.32 12.95
C GLY A 31 -5.39 1.58 11.80
N VAL A 32 -4.30 2.09 11.26
CA VAL A 32 -3.52 1.43 10.21
C VAL A 32 -2.47 0.53 10.84
N ASN A 33 -2.44 -0.73 10.42
CA ASN A 33 -1.39 -1.65 10.82
C ASN A 33 -0.23 -1.60 9.83
N PHE A 34 0.96 -1.34 10.35
CA PHE A 34 2.21 -1.36 9.59
C PHE A 34 3.19 -2.31 10.27
N GLU A 35 3.62 -3.33 9.53
CA GLU A 35 4.55 -4.35 10.02
C GLU A 35 5.70 -4.54 9.03
N ARG A 36 6.80 -5.08 9.52
CA ARG A 36 7.91 -5.49 8.68
C ARG A 36 8.10 -6.99 8.77
N TRP A 37 8.00 -7.66 7.63
CA TRP A 37 8.17 -9.12 7.53
C TRP A 37 9.52 -9.48 6.93
N PRO A 38 10.06 -10.65 7.30
CA PRO A 38 11.28 -11.15 6.67
C PRO A 38 11.07 -11.37 5.17
N THR A 39 11.97 -10.85 4.36
CA THR A 39 11.95 -11.07 2.92
C THR A 39 12.48 -12.45 2.55
N ARG A 40 12.04 -12.98 1.41
CA ARG A 40 12.48 -14.26 0.86
C ARG A 40 13.35 -14.00 -0.36
N GLY A 41 14.45 -14.74 -0.50
CA GLY A 41 15.32 -14.68 -1.67
C GLY A 41 14.69 -15.30 -2.92
N LEU A 42 13.61 -14.70 -3.40
CA LEU A 42 12.89 -15.16 -4.58
C LEU A 42 13.58 -14.71 -5.86
N SER A 43 13.58 -15.58 -6.85
CA SER A 43 14.02 -15.25 -8.22
C SER A 43 13.23 -14.04 -8.77
N ALA A 44 13.89 -13.18 -9.56
CA ALA A 44 13.26 -11.99 -10.12
C ALA A 44 12.04 -12.30 -11.01
N ASP A 45 12.01 -13.48 -11.61
CA ASP A 45 10.94 -13.98 -12.48
C ASP A 45 9.89 -14.84 -11.75
N ALA A 46 9.99 -14.98 -10.41
CA ALA A 46 9.02 -15.74 -9.63
C ALA A 46 7.59 -15.22 -9.86
N LYS A 47 6.69 -16.13 -10.20
CA LYS A 47 5.28 -15.84 -10.46
C LYS A 47 4.42 -15.92 -9.20
N GLY A 48 3.18 -15.49 -9.30
CA GLY A 48 2.25 -15.38 -8.18
C GLY A 48 2.18 -16.62 -7.29
N ASP A 49 2.03 -17.83 -7.89
CA ASP A 49 1.95 -19.07 -7.11
C ASP A 49 3.22 -19.37 -6.32
N ALA A 50 4.40 -19.14 -6.92
CA ALA A 50 5.68 -19.32 -6.23
C ALA A 50 5.86 -18.29 -5.10
N ILE A 51 5.40 -17.06 -5.30
CA ILE A 51 5.42 -16.02 -4.29
C ILE A 51 4.49 -16.40 -3.13
N LEU A 52 3.24 -16.77 -3.41
CA LEU A 52 2.28 -17.18 -2.38
C LEU A 52 2.76 -18.42 -1.61
N ALA A 53 3.39 -19.38 -2.28
CA ALA A 53 3.97 -20.54 -1.62
C ALA A 53 5.12 -20.17 -0.68
N ALA A 54 5.96 -19.22 -1.06
CA ALA A 54 7.08 -18.76 -0.23
C ALA A 54 6.64 -18.03 1.03
N TYR A 55 5.51 -17.32 0.98
CA TYR A 55 4.92 -16.58 2.10
C TYR A 55 3.68 -17.28 2.71
N ALA A 56 3.48 -18.57 2.42
CA ALA A 56 2.31 -19.30 2.89
C ALA A 56 2.09 -19.24 4.42
N PRO A 57 3.11 -19.35 5.28
CA PRO A 57 2.90 -19.24 6.73
C PRO A 57 2.32 -17.88 7.14
N GLU A 58 2.85 -16.79 6.60
CA GLU A 58 2.42 -15.43 6.88
C GLU A 58 1.00 -15.17 6.33
N VAL A 59 0.73 -15.65 5.13
CA VAL A 59 -0.59 -15.56 4.50
C VAL A 59 -1.64 -16.31 5.32
N GLU A 60 -1.37 -17.55 5.73
CA GLU A 60 -2.31 -18.32 6.56
C GLU A 60 -2.51 -17.71 7.95
N TRP A 61 -1.47 -17.11 8.52
CA TRP A 61 -1.57 -16.39 9.78
C TRP A 61 -2.49 -15.16 9.66
N LEU A 62 -2.40 -14.38 8.58
CA LEU A 62 -3.31 -13.25 8.31
C LEU A 62 -4.74 -13.72 8.07
N LYS A 63 -4.94 -14.78 7.27
CA LYS A 63 -6.26 -15.37 7.05
C LYS A 63 -6.95 -15.75 8.34
N ALA A 64 -6.21 -16.38 9.25
CA ALA A 64 -6.75 -16.81 10.55
C ALA A 64 -7.19 -15.63 11.43
N ARG A 65 -6.54 -14.47 11.31
CA ARG A 65 -6.84 -13.27 12.10
C ARG A 65 -7.89 -12.37 11.49
N GLY A 66 -7.84 -12.17 10.17
CA GLY A 66 -8.66 -11.17 9.48
C GLY A 66 -9.77 -11.76 8.60
N GLY A 67 -9.84 -13.09 8.47
CA GLY A 67 -10.86 -13.73 7.62
C GLY A 67 -10.68 -13.47 6.13
N TYR A 68 -9.48 -13.11 5.70
CA TYR A 68 -9.17 -12.82 4.29
C TYR A 68 -9.38 -14.06 3.41
N GLN A 69 -10.15 -13.92 2.34
CA GLN A 69 -10.53 -15.00 1.42
C GLN A 69 -9.99 -14.77 0.00
N SER A 70 -9.89 -13.52 -0.41
CA SER A 70 -9.32 -13.15 -1.71
C SER A 70 -7.87 -12.76 -1.54
N ILE A 71 -6.97 -13.50 -2.22
CA ILE A 71 -5.53 -13.29 -2.15
C ILE A 71 -4.97 -13.39 -3.55
N ASP A 72 -4.25 -12.37 -3.97
CA ASP A 72 -3.54 -12.35 -5.25
C ASP A 72 -2.17 -11.71 -5.15
N VAL A 73 -1.43 -11.78 -6.24
CA VAL A 73 -0.14 -11.09 -6.41
C VAL A 73 -0.26 -10.13 -7.57
N VAL A 74 -0.03 -8.87 -7.30
CA VAL A 74 0.10 -7.83 -8.31
C VAL A 74 1.57 -7.52 -8.56
N SER A 75 1.97 -7.53 -9.83
CA SER A 75 3.31 -7.10 -10.26
C SER A 75 3.17 -6.09 -11.38
N VAL A 76 3.81 -4.95 -11.22
CA VAL A 76 3.83 -3.92 -12.27
C VAL A 76 5.29 -3.55 -12.54
N ALA A 77 5.73 -3.85 -13.76
CA ALA A 77 7.08 -3.55 -14.24
C ALA A 77 7.10 -2.19 -14.97
N PRO A 78 8.29 -1.57 -15.13
CA PRO A 78 8.42 -0.27 -15.79
C PRO A 78 7.94 -0.24 -17.25
N ASP A 79 7.92 -1.39 -17.91
CA ASP A 79 7.47 -1.58 -19.29
C ASP A 79 6.02 -2.09 -19.41
N HIS A 80 5.30 -2.19 -18.30
CA HIS A 80 3.89 -2.66 -18.32
C HIS A 80 3.04 -1.75 -19.22
N PRO A 81 2.30 -2.31 -20.21
CA PRO A 81 1.60 -1.51 -21.22
C PRO A 81 0.55 -0.58 -20.62
N ASP A 82 -0.13 -1.01 -19.56
CA ASP A 82 -1.22 -0.27 -18.92
C ASP A 82 -0.78 0.57 -17.72
N ARG A 83 0.54 0.70 -17.45
CA ARG A 83 1.04 1.38 -16.26
C ARG A 83 0.49 2.80 -16.06
N ALA A 84 0.37 3.56 -17.13
CA ALA A 84 -0.14 4.93 -17.06
C ALA A 84 -1.62 4.97 -16.64
N THR A 85 -2.44 4.12 -17.23
CA THR A 85 -3.87 3.99 -16.90
C THR A 85 -4.06 3.49 -15.47
N MET A 86 -3.27 2.49 -15.05
CA MET A 86 -3.28 1.97 -13.68
C MET A 86 -2.89 3.06 -12.68
N ARG A 87 -1.81 3.80 -12.96
CA ARG A 87 -1.37 4.90 -12.09
C ARG A 87 -2.45 5.95 -11.93
N THR A 88 -3.04 6.41 -13.03
CA THR A 88 -4.13 7.41 -12.99
C THR A 88 -5.29 6.93 -12.11
N LYS A 89 -5.69 5.67 -12.24
CA LYS A 89 -6.76 5.09 -11.42
C LYS A 89 -6.41 5.03 -9.94
N PHE A 90 -5.18 4.63 -9.61
CA PHE A 90 -4.74 4.49 -8.22
C PHE A 90 -4.49 5.83 -7.53
N LEU A 91 -4.17 6.88 -8.28
CA LEU A 91 -3.94 8.23 -7.78
C LEU A 91 -5.18 8.97 -7.32
N SER A 92 -6.38 8.55 -7.74
CA SER A 92 -7.62 9.17 -7.31
C SER A 92 -8.00 8.70 -5.91
N GLU A 93 -8.35 9.65 -5.03
CA GLU A 93 -8.80 9.33 -3.67
C GLU A 93 -10.03 8.41 -3.69
N HIS A 94 -9.96 7.34 -2.93
CA HIS A 94 -11.02 6.33 -2.86
C HIS A 94 -11.05 5.63 -1.50
N THR A 95 -12.07 4.83 -1.30
CA THR A 95 -12.23 3.91 -0.17
C THR A 95 -12.49 2.49 -0.69
N HIS A 96 -12.27 1.51 0.18
CA HIS A 96 -12.79 0.16 0.02
C HIS A 96 -13.83 -0.16 1.08
N ALA A 97 -14.78 -1.03 0.77
CA ALA A 97 -15.79 -1.49 1.72
C ALA A 97 -15.20 -2.40 2.80
N GLU A 98 -13.95 -2.83 2.63
CA GLU A 98 -13.25 -3.79 3.47
C GLU A 98 -11.81 -3.37 3.70
N ASP A 99 -11.15 -4.03 4.67
CA ASP A 99 -9.73 -3.83 4.91
C ASP A 99 -8.92 -4.23 3.68
N GLU A 100 -8.00 -3.37 3.28
CA GLU A 100 -7.00 -3.68 2.26
C GLU A 100 -5.68 -4.02 2.92
N VAL A 101 -5.17 -5.24 2.71
CA VAL A 101 -3.82 -5.62 3.11
C VAL A 101 -2.93 -5.70 1.89
N ARG A 102 -1.75 -5.08 2.00
CA ARG A 102 -0.73 -5.13 0.97
C ARG A 102 0.64 -5.39 1.60
N PHE A 103 1.28 -6.48 1.16
CA PHE A 103 2.66 -6.82 1.53
C PHE A 103 3.57 -6.66 0.33
N PHE A 104 4.59 -5.83 0.44
CA PHE A 104 5.56 -5.57 -0.62
C PHE A 104 6.62 -6.68 -0.65
N VAL A 105 6.50 -7.57 -1.63
CA VAL A 105 7.47 -8.65 -1.88
C VAL A 105 8.75 -8.11 -2.50
N ARG A 106 8.61 -7.06 -3.33
CA ARG A 106 9.72 -6.36 -4.02
C ARG A 106 9.32 -4.93 -4.35
N GLY A 107 10.34 -4.10 -4.48
CA GLY A 107 10.16 -2.72 -4.91
C GLY A 107 9.46 -1.87 -3.87
N GLU A 108 8.83 -0.80 -4.33
CA GLU A 108 8.25 0.20 -3.44
C GLU A 108 7.10 0.95 -4.11
N GLY A 109 6.32 1.65 -3.28
CA GLY A 109 5.24 2.52 -3.72
C GLY A 109 4.73 3.39 -2.58
N LEU A 110 4.15 4.52 -2.94
CA LEU A 110 3.67 5.51 -1.99
C LEU A 110 2.18 5.31 -1.72
N PHE A 111 1.85 4.84 -0.53
CA PHE A 111 0.50 4.93 0.00
C PHE A 111 0.28 6.29 0.64
N THR A 112 -0.82 6.93 0.31
CA THR A 112 -1.24 8.14 0.99
C THR A 112 -2.60 7.94 1.62
N LEU A 113 -2.69 8.19 2.93
CA LEU A 113 -3.89 8.05 3.72
C LEU A 113 -4.42 9.44 4.07
N HIS A 114 -5.72 9.62 4.01
CA HIS A 114 -6.38 10.86 4.42
C HIS A 114 -7.29 10.57 5.60
N ALA A 115 -6.85 10.95 6.78
CA ALA A 115 -7.53 10.63 8.03
C ALA A 115 -7.30 11.72 9.08
N VAL A 116 -8.27 11.92 9.97
CA VAL A 116 -8.21 12.83 11.12
C VAL A 116 -7.73 14.25 10.76
N GLY A 117 -8.16 14.78 9.60
CA GLY A 117 -7.79 16.12 9.13
C GLY A 117 -6.31 16.27 8.74
N ARG A 118 -5.67 15.17 8.33
CA ARG A 118 -4.27 15.12 7.91
C ARG A 118 -4.08 14.15 6.75
N VAL A 119 -2.98 14.33 6.05
CA VAL A 119 -2.52 13.45 4.98
C VAL A 119 -1.22 12.78 5.38
N TRP A 120 -1.15 11.47 5.23
CA TRP A 120 -0.09 10.58 5.70
C TRP A 120 0.53 9.88 4.50
N ASN A 121 1.69 10.32 4.06
CA ASN A 121 2.44 9.68 2.98
C ASN A 121 3.34 8.58 3.55
N VAL A 122 3.06 7.35 3.18
CA VAL A 122 3.83 6.17 3.61
C VAL A 122 4.52 5.57 2.40
N LEU A 123 5.82 5.80 2.25
CA LEU A 123 6.61 5.05 1.29
C LEU A 123 6.82 3.64 1.83
N CYS A 124 6.12 2.69 1.24
CA CYS A 124 6.28 1.27 1.53
C CYS A 124 7.35 0.66 0.63
N CYS A 125 8.27 -0.09 1.23
CA CYS A 125 9.35 -0.77 0.54
C CYS A 125 9.26 -2.29 0.69
N GLU A 126 10.15 -3.02 0.04
CA GLU A 126 10.27 -4.48 0.20
C GLU A 126 10.34 -4.88 1.68
N GLY A 127 9.50 -5.83 2.06
CA GLY A 127 9.34 -6.32 3.43
C GLY A 127 8.26 -5.59 4.24
N ASP A 128 7.69 -4.50 3.73
CA ASP A 128 6.62 -3.79 4.45
C ASP A 128 5.25 -4.40 4.17
N LEU A 129 4.50 -4.60 5.25
CA LEU A 129 3.08 -4.91 5.21
C LEU A 129 2.31 -3.71 5.72
N MET A 130 1.28 -3.30 4.98
CA MET A 130 0.33 -2.29 5.42
C MET A 130 -1.10 -2.82 5.31
N SER A 131 -1.89 -2.62 6.37
CA SER A 131 -3.31 -2.90 6.40
C SER A 131 -4.08 -1.61 6.63
N VAL A 132 -4.85 -1.20 5.62
CA VAL A 132 -5.69 0.00 5.64
C VAL A 132 -7.10 -0.43 6.02
N PRO A 133 -7.71 0.12 7.08
CA PRO A 133 -9.05 -0.27 7.49
C PRO A 133 -10.13 0.15 6.49
N ALA A 134 -11.21 -0.61 6.48
CA ALA A 134 -12.41 -0.33 5.68
C ALA A 134 -12.87 1.12 5.83
N GLY A 135 -13.23 1.75 4.72
CA GLY A 135 -13.74 3.11 4.69
C GLY A 135 -12.70 4.22 4.84
N MET A 136 -11.44 3.90 5.11
CA MET A 136 -10.39 4.91 5.15
C MET A 136 -10.10 5.45 3.76
N THR A 137 -10.16 6.77 3.59
CA THR A 137 -9.81 7.42 2.33
C THR A 137 -8.31 7.37 2.09
N HIS A 138 -7.94 6.96 0.89
CA HIS A 138 -6.54 6.80 0.51
C HIS A 138 -6.36 6.84 -1.01
N TRP A 139 -5.11 6.90 -1.43
CA TRP A 139 -4.66 6.68 -2.81
C TRP A 139 -3.27 6.04 -2.83
N PHE A 140 -2.88 5.54 -3.98
CA PHE A 140 -1.60 4.88 -4.15
C PHE A 140 -0.87 5.40 -5.40
N ASP A 141 0.36 5.80 -5.24
CA ASP A 141 1.24 6.18 -6.35
C ASP A 141 2.36 5.16 -6.53
N MET A 142 2.35 4.50 -7.67
CA MET A 142 3.37 3.54 -8.06
C MET A 142 4.52 4.16 -8.89
N GLY A 143 4.49 5.50 -9.06
CA GLY A 143 5.44 6.20 -9.91
C GLY A 143 5.17 6.07 -11.41
N ALA A 144 5.91 6.85 -12.21
CA ALA A 144 5.80 6.83 -13.66
C ALA A 144 6.44 5.60 -14.31
N ALA A 145 7.45 5.02 -13.65
CA ALA A 145 8.12 3.78 -14.04
C ALA A 145 8.04 2.76 -12.90
N PRO A 146 6.85 2.19 -12.64
CA PRO A 146 6.62 1.31 -11.51
C PRO A 146 7.49 0.06 -11.58
N ASN A 147 8.00 -0.36 -10.43
CA ASN A 147 8.73 -1.60 -10.31
C ASN A 147 8.47 -2.22 -8.94
N PHE A 148 7.31 -2.86 -8.79
CA PHE A 148 6.96 -3.51 -7.55
C PHE A 148 6.19 -4.80 -7.75
N THR A 149 6.25 -5.66 -6.73
CA THR A 149 5.42 -6.85 -6.58
C THR A 149 4.87 -6.88 -5.16
N ALA A 150 3.56 -7.04 -5.04
CA ALA A 150 2.89 -7.09 -3.75
C ALA A 150 1.86 -8.22 -3.69
N ILE A 151 1.75 -8.86 -2.51
CA ILE A 151 0.62 -9.71 -2.16
C ILE A 151 -0.50 -8.78 -1.67
N ARG A 152 -1.71 -8.96 -2.22
CA ARG A 152 -2.91 -8.26 -1.77
C ARG A 152 -3.89 -9.23 -1.14
N MET A 153 -4.57 -8.78 -0.10
CA MET A 153 -5.56 -9.58 0.60
C MET A 153 -6.80 -8.75 0.90
N PHE A 154 -7.98 -9.34 0.67
CA PHE A 154 -9.29 -8.78 0.95
C PHE A 154 -10.18 -9.83 1.62
N VAL A 155 -11.15 -9.38 2.40
CA VAL A 155 -12.08 -10.28 3.09
C VAL A 155 -12.99 -11.00 2.10
N ASN A 156 -13.45 -10.28 1.08
CA ASN A 156 -14.24 -10.87 -0.02
C ASN A 156 -13.66 -10.62 -1.43
N PRO A 157 -14.07 -11.43 -2.43
CA PRO A 157 -13.56 -11.29 -3.81
C PRO A 157 -13.76 -9.91 -4.43
N ASP A 158 -14.77 -9.15 -4.01
CA ASP A 158 -15.09 -7.82 -4.55
C ASP A 158 -14.47 -6.68 -3.73
N GLY A 159 -13.73 -6.98 -2.67
CA GLY A 159 -13.13 -6.00 -1.76
C GLY A 159 -12.16 -5.02 -2.42
N TRP A 160 -11.59 -5.38 -3.57
CA TRP A 160 -10.70 -4.53 -4.37
C TRP A 160 -11.42 -3.40 -5.13
N VAL A 161 -12.76 -3.40 -5.17
CA VAL A 161 -13.53 -2.38 -5.87
C VAL A 161 -13.41 -1.05 -5.13
N ALA A 162 -12.86 -0.05 -5.82
CA ALA A 162 -12.68 1.29 -5.28
C ALA A 162 -13.97 2.12 -5.41
N ALA A 163 -14.38 2.75 -4.31
CA ALA A 163 -15.40 3.79 -4.30
C ALA A 163 -14.70 5.16 -4.30
N PHE A 164 -14.67 5.82 -5.44
CA PHE A 164 -14.00 7.12 -5.59
C PHE A 164 -14.78 8.23 -4.89
N THR A 165 -14.07 9.09 -4.15
CA THR A 165 -14.68 10.20 -3.41
C THR A 165 -15.01 11.38 -4.31
N GLY A 166 -14.35 11.52 -5.46
CA GLY A 166 -14.45 12.68 -6.34
C GLY A 166 -13.67 13.91 -5.83
N SER A 167 -12.93 13.78 -4.73
CA SER A 167 -12.07 14.83 -4.20
C SER A 167 -10.81 15.00 -5.07
N ASP A 168 -10.33 16.24 -5.19
CA ASP A 168 -9.09 16.60 -5.85
C ASP A 168 -7.88 16.65 -4.88
N ILE A 169 -8.10 16.29 -3.62
CA ILE A 169 -7.07 16.41 -2.56
C ILE A 169 -5.76 15.73 -2.95
N ALA A 170 -5.84 14.58 -3.60
CA ALA A 170 -4.67 13.82 -4.03
C ALA A 170 -3.75 14.59 -5.00
N GLU A 171 -4.26 15.62 -5.68
CA GLU A 171 -3.48 16.45 -6.63
C GLU A 171 -2.57 17.45 -5.92
N ARG A 172 -2.82 17.71 -4.63
CA ARG A 172 -2.14 18.75 -3.84
C ARG A 172 -0.94 18.23 -3.06
N PHE A 173 -0.72 16.92 -3.05
CA PHE A 173 0.34 16.29 -2.26
C PHE A 173 1.46 15.72 -3.14
N PRO A 174 2.67 15.55 -2.58
CA PRO A 174 3.81 15.02 -3.30
C PRO A 174 3.51 13.69 -4.00
N ARG A 175 3.96 13.57 -5.24
CA ARG A 175 3.91 12.33 -6.01
C ARG A 175 5.15 11.50 -5.74
N TYR A 176 5.01 10.18 -5.92
CA TYR A 176 6.15 9.28 -5.86
C TYR A 176 7.01 9.39 -7.11
N GLU A 177 8.25 9.79 -6.91
CA GLU A 177 9.30 9.79 -7.92
C GLU A 177 10.44 8.92 -7.40
N PRO A 178 10.66 7.73 -8.01
CA PRO A 178 11.76 6.86 -7.61
C PRO A 178 13.10 7.58 -7.83
N ALA A 179 14.04 7.39 -6.92
CA ALA A 179 15.38 7.95 -6.98
C ALA A 179 16.20 7.41 -8.16
#